data_7463bd06b1bd3a467a25b99359e62273
#
_entry.id   7463bd06b1bd3a467a25b99359e62273
#
_cell.length_a   1.000
_cell.length_b   1.000
_cell.length_c   1.000
_cell.angle_alpha   90.00
_cell.angle_beta   90.00
_cell.angle_gamma   90.00
#
_symmetry.space_group_name_H-M   'P 1'
#
loop_
_entity.id
_entity.type
_entity.pdbx_description
1 polymer ?
#
loop_
_entity_poly.entity_id
_entity_poly.type
_entity_poly.pdbx_seq_one_letter_code
_entity_poly.pdbx_strand_id
1 'polypeptide(L)'
;VTANPARIGAMSCNPAIGGLAKGQLVREIDALGGLMGLAADASGIMFKVLNTSRGPAVRGPRCQCDKDRYAEAVQTLIASRPEINVIPGLVDDFLFEGTRLAGVRISLPSDKKPLPVTSICDAATTLERRAANEPVDRSNTPAELRAPSVVLTTGTFMRGLMHTGETKTPGGRFGEAPAVGISRTLKNLGFDLGRLKTGTPPRLDLRTLDWDSLPEQLGDERPVPFSDLSSRAPDADGRLPFLSAPFPYLPQHACRVTHTTAAAHDIIRANLHRAPIFSGLPDGKGIGPRYCPSIEDKVVRFDRDQHTVFLEPEGLGSHWVYCNGISTSLPADVQQKIVRAMPGCSQAEILRLAYSVEYDMVRPHQIHATGMTLSLIHI
;
A
#
# COMPACT_ATOMS: atom_id res chain seq x y z
N VAL A 1 4.52 -6.21 -16.29
CA VAL A 1 4.17 -4.85 -16.74
C VAL A 1 3.81 -4.00 -15.54
N THR A 2 4.33 -2.79 -15.47
CA THR A 2 4.02 -1.81 -14.41
C THR A 2 4.01 -0.40 -14.97
N ALA A 3 3.09 0.45 -14.48
CA ALA A 3 2.98 1.84 -14.95
C ALA A 3 4.27 2.65 -14.72
N ASN A 4 4.95 2.40 -13.61
CA ASN A 4 6.21 3.06 -13.26
C ASN A 4 7.15 2.09 -12.54
N PRO A 5 8.20 1.58 -13.19
CA PRO A 5 9.19 0.69 -12.58
C PRO A 5 9.85 1.25 -11.31
N ALA A 6 10.10 2.55 -11.24
CA ALA A 6 10.70 3.18 -10.06
C ALA A 6 9.78 3.15 -8.81
N ARG A 7 8.51 2.80 -8.99
CA ARG A 7 7.53 2.66 -7.89
C ARG A 7 7.31 1.21 -7.47
N ILE A 8 8.06 0.27 -8.00
CA ILE A 8 8.04 -1.12 -7.53
C ILE A 8 8.43 -1.15 -6.05
N GLY A 9 7.66 -1.87 -5.25
CA GLY A 9 7.86 -1.94 -3.80
C GLY A 9 7.38 -0.72 -3.01
N ALA A 10 6.85 0.33 -3.65
CA ALA A 10 6.40 1.52 -2.94
C ALA A 10 5.24 1.22 -1.98
N MET A 11 5.44 1.52 -0.69
CA MET A 11 4.44 1.38 0.36
C MET A 11 3.50 2.59 0.36
N SER A 12 2.38 2.48 -0.35
CA SER A 12 1.46 3.61 -0.59
C SER A 12 0.59 3.99 0.61
N CYS A 13 0.36 3.07 1.52
CA CYS A 13 -0.47 3.29 2.71
C CYS A 13 0.37 3.15 3.98
N ASN A 14 0.24 2.06 4.69
CA ASN A 14 0.93 1.80 5.95
C ASN A 14 2.43 1.49 5.69
N PRO A 15 3.38 2.11 6.45
CA PRO A 15 4.79 1.76 6.37
C PRO A 15 5.10 0.46 7.14
N ALA A 16 4.25 -0.56 7.01
CA ALA A 16 4.42 -1.82 7.70
C ALA A 16 3.95 -3.02 6.89
N ILE A 17 4.63 -4.13 7.10
CA ILE A 17 4.28 -5.46 6.57
C ILE A 17 3.71 -6.32 7.68
N GLY A 18 2.72 -7.15 7.37
CA GLY A 18 2.12 -8.08 8.32
C GLY A 18 0.99 -7.49 9.16
N GLY A 19 0.91 -7.93 10.42
CA GLY A 19 -0.22 -7.69 11.31
C GLY A 19 -1.22 -8.85 11.30
N LEU A 20 -2.40 -8.66 11.89
CA LEU A 20 -3.41 -9.70 12.04
C LEU A 20 -3.82 -10.29 10.68
N ALA A 21 -3.81 -11.59 10.54
CA ALA A 21 -4.00 -12.39 9.33
C ALA A 21 -2.94 -12.15 8.23
N LYS A 22 -2.53 -10.90 8.01
CA LYS A 22 -1.54 -10.54 6.99
C LYS A 22 -0.15 -11.08 7.29
N GLY A 23 0.25 -11.08 8.58
CA GLY A 23 1.55 -11.62 8.99
C GLY A 23 1.68 -13.11 8.71
N GLN A 24 0.62 -13.88 8.93
CA GLN A 24 0.57 -15.29 8.59
C GLN A 24 0.72 -15.52 7.08
N LEU A 25 -0.02 -14.74 6.27
CA LEU A 25 0.09 -14.83 4.79
C LEU A 25 1.50 -14.49 4.30
N VAL A 26 2.17 -13.51 4.90
CA VAL A 26 3.57 -13.19 4.53
C VAL A 26 4.50 -14.36 4.82
N ARG A 27 4.32 -15.06 5.95
CA ARG A 27 5.08 -16.27 6.28
C ARG A 27 4.81 -17.42 5.29
N GLU A 28 3.56 -17.60 4.86
CA GLU A 28 3.20 -18.59 3.84
C GLU A 28 3.83 -18.25 2.48
N ILE A 29 3.81 -16.97 2.10
CA ILE A 29 4.47 -16.48 0.88
C ILE A 29 5.98 -16.72 0.94
N ASP A 30 6.62 -16.45 2.09
CA ASP A 30 8.05 -16.69 2.30
C ASP A 30 8.41 -18.17 2.17
N ALA A 31 7.61 -19.05 2.76
CA ALA A 31 7.79 -20.50 2.65
C ALA A 31 7.70 -21.02 1.20
N LEU A 32 6.99 -20.32 0.33
CA LEU A 32 6.91 -20.58 -1.11
C LEU A 32 8.01 -19.89 -1.94
N GLY A 33 8.97 -19.22 -1.29
CA GLY A 33 10.07 -18.50 -1.95
C GLY A 33 9.70 -17.09 -2.39
N GLY A 34 8.63 -16.51 -1.83
CA GLY A 34 8.24 -15.12 -2.12
C GLY A 34 9.17 -14.11 -1.43
N LEU A 35 9.26 -12.92 -2.00
CA LEU A 35 10.24 -11.90 -1.59
C LEU A 35 9.79 -10.95 -0.47
N MET A 36 8.50 -10.96 -0.12
CA MET A 36 7.93 -9.95 0.79
C MET A 36 8.52 -10.03 2.22
N GLY A 37 8.75 -11.24 2.74
CA GLY A 37 9.38 -11.47 4.03
C GLY A 37 10.80 -10.93 4.08
N LEU A 38 11.62 -11.29 3.10
CA LEU A 38 13.00 -10.81 2.97
C LEU A 38 13.08 -9.28 2.87
N ALA A 39 12.23 -8.66 2.05
CA ALA A 39 12.20 -7.20 1.90
C ALA A 39 11.78 -6.50 3.19
N ALA A 40 10.82 -7.09 3.94
CA ALA A 40 10.42 -6.58 5.24
C ALA A 40 11.56 -6.65 6.26
N ASP A 41 12.29 -7.76 6.30
CA ASP A 41 13.43 -7.93 7.19
C ASP A 41 14.56 -6.96 6.86
N ALA A 42 14.85 -6.76 5.56
CA ALA A 42 15.89 -5.84 5.08
C ALA A 42 15.62 -4.37 5.43
N SER A 43 14.36 -3.99 5.59
CA SER A 43 13.91 -2.62 5.80
C SER A 43 13.28 -2.37 7.19
N GLY A 44 13.25 -3.39 8.04
CA GLY A 44 12.54 -3.36 9.31
C GLY A 44 13.20 -2.47 10.36
N ILE A 45 12.46 -1.46 10.83
CA ILE A 45 12.86 -0.54 11.90
C ILE A 45 12.13 -0.82 13.22
N MET A 46 11.13 -1.69 13.22
CA MET A 46 10.49 -2.21 14.44
C MET A 46 9.78 -3.52 14.14
N PHE A 47 10.08 -4.56 14.89
CA PHE A 47 9.42 -5.86 14.79
C PHE A 47 8.57 -6.11 16.02
N LYS A 48 7.34 -6.61 15.80
CA LYS A 48 6.41 -6.89 16.89
C LYS A 48 5.46 -8.02 16.55
N VAL A 49 5.34 -8.99 17.43
CA VAL A 49 4.29 -9.99 17.35
C VAL A 49 3.05 -9.49 18.07
N LEU A 50 1.96 -9.31 17.31
CA LEU A 50 0.69 -8.85 17.85
C LEU A 50 -0.08 -10.01 18.51
N ASN A 51 -0.96 -9.68 19.47
CA ASN A 51 -1.82 -10.62 20.16
C ASN A 51 -1.08 -11.74 20.93
N THR A 52 0.07 -11.46 21.49
CA THR A 52 0.86 -12.44 22.26
C THR A 52 0.11 -12.98 23.49
N SER A 53 -0.82 -12.18 24.06
CA SER A 53 -1.70 -12.58 25.18
C SER A 53 -2.86 -13.50 24.75
N ARG A 54 -3.04 -13.75 23.43
CA ARG A 54 -4.07 -14.62 22.88
C ARG A 54 -3.44 -15.96 22.46
N GLY A 55 -4.25 -16.89 22.00
CA GLY A 55 -3.75 -18.19 21.53
C GLY A 55 -2.83 -18.05 20.29
N PRO A 56 -1.94 -19.04 20.03
CA PRO A 56 -0.97 -18.98 18.93
C PRO A 56 -1.56 -18.70 17.56
N ALA A 57 -2.77 -19.18 17.27
CA ALA A 57 -3.44 -19.00 15.99
C ALA A 57 -3.71 -17.54 15.59
N VAL A 58 -3.77 -16.64 16.56
CA VAL A 58 -4.03 -15.20 16.31
C VAL A 58 -2.80 -14.32 16.51
N ARG A 59 -1.64 -14.90 16.80
CA ARG A 59 -0.38 -14.17 16.85
C ARG A 59 0.04 -13.79 15.44
N GLY A 60 0.10 -12.49 15.19
CA GLY A 60 0.42 -11.94 13.87
C GLY A 60 1.74 -11.18 13.90
N PRO A 61 2.80 -11.64 13.20
CA PRO A 61 4.02 -10.87 13.08
C PRO A 61 3.76 -9.59 12.28
N ARG A 62 4.37 -8.50 12.72
CA ARG A 62 4.31 -7.18 12.09
C ARG A 62 5.69 -6.53 12.12
N CYS A 63 6.08 -5.99 10.99
CA CYS A 63 7.30 -5.20 10.84
C CYS A 63 6.94 -3.79 10.38
N GLN A 64 7.36 -2.78 11.16
CA GLN A 64 7.42 -1.40 10.70
C GLN A 64 8.64 -1.25 9.82
N CYS A 65 8.48 -0.78 8.60
CA CYS A 65 9.56 -0.67 7.63
C CYS A 65 9.93 0.80 7.35
N ASP A 66 11.18 1.01 7.05
CA ASP A 66 11.60 2.17 6.29
C ASP A 66 11.11 1.99 4.84
N LYS A 67 10.26 2.90 4.38
CA LYS A 67 9.57 2.76 3.07
C LYS A 67 10.53 2.74 1.88
N ASP A 68 11.56 3.56 1.94
CA ASP A 68 12.50 3.69 0.83
C ASP A 68 13.39 2.46 0.78
N ARG A 69 13.88 2.00 1.93
CA ARG A 69 14.64 0.76 2.06
C ARG A 69 13.83 -0.47 1.64
N TYR A 70 12.52 -0.49 1.96
CA TYR A 70 11.66 -1.58 1.49
C TYR A 70 11.55 -1.61 -0.04
N ALA A 71 11.35 -0.45 -0.66
CA ALA A 71 11.29 -0.38 -2.12
C ALA A 71 12.62 -0.78 -2.77
N GLU A 72 13.76 -0.32 -2.23
CA GLU A 72 15.10 -0.73 -2.66
C GLU A 72 15.30 -2.24 -2.55
N ALA A 73 14.92 -2.85 -1.41
CA ALA A 73 15.05 -4.29 -1.20
C ALA A 73 14.20 -5.09 -2.20
N VAL A 74 12.95 -4.67 -2.44
CA VAL A 74 12.09 -5.32 -3.45
C VAL A 74 12.70 -5.22 -4.84
N GLN A 75 13.20 -4.03 -5.23
CA GLN A 75 13.83 -3.82 -6.53
C GLN A 75 15.11 -4.66 -6.69
N THR A 76 15.93 -4.72 -5.66
CA THR A 76 17.15 -5.57 -5.63
C THR A 76 16.80 -7.04 -5.78
N LEU A 77 15.80 -7.53 -5.05
CA LEU A 77 15.34 -8.92 -5.14
C LEU A 77 14.81 -9.28 -6.53
N ILE A 78 14.06 -8.37 -7.17
CA ILE A 78 13.59 -8.56 -8.55
C ILE A 78 14.78 -8.54 -9.53
N ALA A 79 15.72 -7.60 -9.36
CA ALA A 79 16.89 -7.49 -10.23
C ALA A 79 17.83 -8.69 -10.13
N SER A 80 17.84 -9.40 -8.99
CA SER A 80 18.62 -10.63 -8.82
C SER A 80 18.09 -11.84 -9.62
N ARG A 81 16.92 -11.67 -10.30
CA ARG A 81 16.26 -12.72 -11.10
C ARG A 81 16.31 -12.36 -12.58
N PRO A 82 17.31 -12.89 -13.33
CA PRO A 82 17.49 -12.55 -14.75
C PRO A 82 16.33 -12.99 -15.65
N GLU A 83 15.51 -13.92 -15.19
CA GLU A 83 14.32 -14.41 -15.87
C GLU A 83 13.14 -13.44 -15.80
N ILE A 84 13.20 -12.39 -14.94
CA ILE A 84 12.14 -11.39 -14.80
C ILE A 84 12.44 -10.17 -15.67
N ASN A 85 11.55 -9.88 -16.64
CA ASN A 85 11.60 -8.68 -17.43
C ASN A 85 10.59 -7.67 -16.94
N VAL A 86 11.04 -6.49 -16.48
CA VAL A 86 10.17 -5.40 -16.06
C VAL A 86 9.89 -4.47 -17.24
N ILE A 87 8.63 -4.38 -17.65
CA ILE A 87 8.19 -3.59 -18.79
C ILE A 87 7.36 -2.41 -18.29
N PRO A 88 7.78 -1.15 -18.54
CA PRO A 88 6.97 0.03 -18.22
C PRO A 88 5.78 0.12 -19.17
N GLY A 89 4.58 0.32 -18.63
CA GLY A 89 3.36 0.45 -19.43
C GLY A 89 2.09 0.20 -18.62
N LEU A 90 0.96 0.52 -19.21
CA LEU A 90 -0.37 0.23 -18.70
C LEU A 90 -0.99 -0.89 -19.53
N VAL A 91 -1.56 -1.87 -18.87
CA VAL A 91 -2.36 -2.90 -19.53
C VAL A 91 -3.75 -2.32 -19.82
N ASP A 92 -4.08 -2.23 -21.11
CA ASP A 92 -5.36 -1.67 -21.56
C ASP A 92 -6.36 -2.75 -21.93
N ASP A 93 -5.88 -3.90 -22.43
CA ASP A 93 -6.75 -4.94 -22.97
C ASP A 93 -6.09 -6.32 -22.93
N PHE A 94 -6.88 -7.38 -23.09
CA PHE A 94 -6.41 -8.73 -23.31
C PHE A 94 -6.32 -9.04 -24.82
N LEU A 95 -5.39 -9.93 -25.16
CA LEU A 95 -5.29 -10.53 -26.49
C LEU A 95 -5.88 -11.94 -26.46
N PHE A 96 -6.67 -12.27 -27.48
CA PHE A 96 -7.27 -13.60 -27.65
C PHE A 96 -6.91 -14.21 -28.99
N GLU A 97 -6.73 -15.52 -29.00
CA GLU A 97 -6.70 -16.39 -30.18
C GLU A 97 -7.91 -17.32 -30.12
N GLY A 98 -8.95 -17.01 -30.87
CA GLY A 98 -10.26 -17.60 -30.68
C GLY A 98 -10.80 -17.30 -29.28
N THR A 99 -11.02 -18.33 -28.47
CA THR A 99 -11.47 -18.22 -27.07
C THR A 99 -10.32 -18.26 -26.04
N ARG A 100 -9.09 -18.49 -26.50
CA ARG A 100 -7.93 -18.62 -25.61
C ARG A 100 -7.25 -17.29 -25.36
N LEU A 101 -6.98 -16.97 -24.09
CA LEU A 101 -6.12 -15.84 -23.71
C LEU A 101 -4.71 -16.06 -24.30
N ALA A 102 -4.20 -15.08 -25.03
CA ALA A 102 -2.91 -15.11 -25.72
C ALA A 102 -1.93 -14.01 -25.24
N GLY A 103 -2.37 -13.10 -24.37
CA GLY A 103 -1.52 -12.04 -23.87
C GLY A 103 -2.27 -10.77 -23.50
N VAL A 104 -1.56 -9.65 -23.54
CA VAL A 104 -2.09 -8.32 -23.20
C VAL A 104 -1.66 -7.27 -24.22
N ARG A 105 -2.52 -6.27 -24.42
CA ARG A 105 -2.18 -5.03 -25.11
C ARG A 105 -1.82 -3.98 -24.08
N ILE A 106 -0.70 -3.29 -24.30
CA ILE A 106 -0.19 -2.28 -23.39
C ILE A 106 -0.02 -0.94 -24.12
N SER A 107 -0.21 0.15 -23.36
CA SER A 107 0.21 1.49 -23.78
C SER A 107 1.57 1.78 -23.16
N LEU A 108 2.54 2.15 -23.98
CA LEU A 108 3.87 2.55 -23.54
C LEU A 108 3.92 4.06 -23.25
N PRO A 109 4.70 4.52 -22.25
CA PRO A 109 4.97 5.95 -22.08
C PRO A 109 5.68 6.52 -23.33
N SER A 110 5.31 7.73 -23.76
CA SER A 110 5.75 8.35 -25.03
C SER A 110 7.26 8.58 -25.16
N ASP A 111 8.01 8.65 -24.07
CA ASP A 111 9.38 9.17 -24.06
C ASP A 111 10.47 8.13 -23.77
N LYS A 112 10.17 6.84 -23.73
CA LYS A 112 11.18 5.87 -23.33
C LYS A 112 11.22 4.65 -24.23
N LYS A 113 12.35 4.55 -25.01
CA LYS A 113 12.88 3.24 -25.39
C LYS A 113 12.87 2.31 -24.18
N PRO A 114 12.52 1.03 -24.33
CA PRO A 114 12.68 0.06 -23.26
C PRO A 114 14.10 0.20 -22.70
N LEU A 115 14.23 0.56 -21.43
CA LEU A 115 15.55 0.55 -20.79
C LEU A 115 16.00 -0.91 -20.79
N PRO A 116 17.21 -1.20 -21.27
CA PRO A 116 17.77 -2.53 -21.09
C PRO A 116 17.80 -2.81 -19.59
N VAL A 117 17.22 -3.93 -19.18
CA VAL A 117 17.03 -4.34 -17.76
C VAL A 117 18.36 -4.61 -17.04
N THR A 118 19.49 -4.21 -17.60
CA THR A 118 20.82 -4.44 -17.05
C THR A 118 21.19 -3.58 -15.84
N SER A 119 20.38 -2.58 -15.46
CA SER A 119 20.62 -1.87 -14.19
C SER A 119 19.39 -1.14 -13.66
N ILE A 120 18.60 -1.81 -12.83
CA ILE A 120 17.63 -1.13 -11.96
C ILE A 120 18.38 -0.18 -10.99
N CYS A 121 19.61 -0.51 -10.61
CA CYS A 121 20.46 0.33 -9.76
C CYS A 121 20.84 1.67 -10.41
N ASP A 122 21.14 1.70 -11.71
CA ASP A 122 21.47 2.95 -12.41
C ASP A 122 20.26 3.83 -12.67
N ALA A 123 19.05 3.24 -12.76
CA ALA A 123 17.80 3.97 -12.89
C ALA A 123 17.41 4.73 -11.61
N ALA A 124 17.70 4.19 -10.43
CA ALA A 124 17.40 4.84 -9.16
C ALA A 124 18.20 6.15 -9.00
N THR A 125 19.48 6.16 -9.33
CA THR A 125 20.36 7.33 -9.18
C THR A 125 20.04 8.45 -10.18
N THR A 126 19.49 8.11 -11.33
CA THR A 126 19.12 9.10 -12.39
C THR A 126 17.70 9.67 -12.17
N LEU A 127 16.83 8.97 -11.43
CA LEU A 127 15.41 9.33 -11.26
C LEU A 127 15.12 10.20 -10.02
N GLU A 128 16.03 10.31 -9.06
CA GLU A 128 15.89 11.24 -7.91
C GLU A 128 15.74 12.71 -8.32
N ARG A 129 16.16 13.08 -9.53
CA ARG A 129 16.08 14.46 -10.04
C ARG A 129 14.81 14.78 -10.84
N ARG A 130 13.92 13.80 -11.13
CA ARG A 130 12.71 14.00 -11.96
C ARG A 130 11.38 13.59 -11.31
N ALA A 131 11.36 13.29 -10.02
CA ALA A 131 10.16 12.81 -9.32
C ALA A 131 9.15 13.90 -8.93
N ALA A 132 9.28 15.13 -9.41
CA ALA A 132 8.37 16.22 -9.12
C ALA A 132 7.49 16.53 -10.34
N ASN A 133 6.22 16.11 -10.27
CA ASN A 133 5.04 16.79 -10.85
C ASN A 133 4.93 17.05 -12.37
N GLU A 134 5.42 16.21 -13.25
CA GLU A 134 4.99 16.31 -14.65
C GLU A 134 3.91 15.29 -14.97
N PRO A 135 2.76 15.72 -15.56
CA PRO A 135 1.77 14.78 -16.10
C PRO A 135 2.43 13.98 -17.23
N VAL A 136 2.35 12.65 -17.14
CA VAL A 136 2.81 11.76 -18.20
C VAL A 136 1.98 12.05 -19.46
N ASP A 137 2.58 12.67 -20.45
CA ASP A 137 1.98 12.85 -21.77
C ASP A 137 1.78 11.45 -22.38
N ARG A 138 0.51 11.13 -22.72
CA ARG A 138 0.08 9.81 -23.17
C ARG A 138 -0.02 9.75 -24.69
N SER A 139 1.03 10.07 -25.39
CA SER A 139 1.12 9.68 -26.80
C SER A 139 1.41 8.16 -26.83
N ASN A 140 0.35 7.36 -26.73
CA ASN A 140 0.41 5.93 -26.52
C ASN A 140 0.71 5.20 -27.82
N THR A 141 1.89 4.60 -27.93
CA THR A 141 2.14 3.56 -28.95
C THR A 141 1.65 2.23 -28.37
N PRO A 142 0.61 1.61 -28.92
CA PRO A 142 0.15 0.30 -28.44
C PRO A 142 1.19 -0.77 -28.78
N ALA A 143 1.46 -1.66 -27.84
CA ALA A 143 2.30 -2.83 -28.03
C ALA A 143 1.57 -4.08 -27.54
N GLU A 144 1.87 -5.22 -28.14
CA GLU A 144 1.30 -6.51 -27.77
C GLU A 144 2.37 -7.37 -27.10
N LEU A 145 2.04 -7.88 -25.92
CA LEU A 145 2.85 -8.86 -25.19
C LEU A 145 2.11 -10.18 -25.19
N ARG A 146 2.68 -11.18 -25.85
CA ARG A 146 2.11 -12.53 -25.88
C ARG A 146 2.58 -13.35 -24.70
N ALA A 147 1.64 -14.01 -24.04
CA ALA A 147 1.88 -14.86 -22.90
C ALA A 147 0.77 -15.94 -22.77
N PRO A 148 1.11 -17.16 -22.37
CA PRO A 148 0.12 -18.22 -22.17
C PRO A 148 -0.75 -18.02 -20.93
N SER A 149 -0.31 -17.15 -20.00
CA SER A 149 -1.01 -16.84 -18.75
C SER A 149 -0.81 -15.38 -18.38
N VAL A 150 -1.82 -14.79 -17.76
CA VAL A 150 -1.79 -13.41 -17.26
C VAL A 150 -2.25 -13.39 -15.81
N VAL A 151 -1.45 -12.76 -14.94
CA VAL A 151 -1.81 -12.55 -13.52
C VAL A 151 -2.08 -11.07 -13.31
N LEU A 152 -3.28 -10.72 -12.84
CA LEU A 152 -3.67 -9.35 -12.55
C LEU A 152 -3.42 -9.03 -11.07
N THR A 153 -2.55 -8.05 -10.82
CA THR A 153 -2.20 -7.55 -9.49
C THR A 153 -2.35 -6.03 -9.43
N THR A 154 -3.52 -5.56 -9.81
CA THR A 154 -3.83 -4.15 -10.10
C THR A 154 -3.92 -3.24 -8.87
N GLY A 155 -3.84 -3.79 -7.66
CA GLY A 155 -3.95 -3.00 -6.43
C GLY A 155 -5.23 -2.18 -6.39
N THR A 156 -5.10 -0.87 -6.18
CA THR A 156 -6.21 0.10 -6.09
C THR A 156 -6.42 0.89 -7.39
N PHE A 157 -5.82 0.45 -8.51
CA PHE A 157 -5.75 1.28 -9.72
C PHE A 157 -6.92 1.09 -10.70
N MET A 158 -7.63 -0.06 -10.65
CA MET A 158 -8.75 -0.32 -11.56
C MET A 158 -9.88 0.70 -11.36
N ARG A 159 -10.05 1.63 -12.32
CA ARG A 159 -10.96 2.79 -12.19
C ARG A 159 -10.84 3.50 -10.84
N GLY A 160 -9.61 3.64 -10.34
CA GLY A 160 -9.33 4.28 -9.07
C GLY A 160 -9.87 5.71 -9.00
N LEU A 161 -10.57 6.03 -7.91
CA LEU A 161 -11.11 7.37 -7.63
C LEU A 161 -10.83 7.71 -6.17
N MET A 162 -10.04 8.74 -5.95
CA MET A 162 -9.70 9.23 -4.62
C MET A 162 -10.69 10.29 -4.15
N HIS A 163 -11.03 10.25 -2.86
CA HIS A 163 -11.96 11.18 -2.22
C HIS A 163 -11.30 11.87 -1.02
N THR A 164 -11.41 13.19 -0.96
CA THR A 164 -11.06 14.03 0.20
C THR A 164 -12.15 15.07 0.38
N GLY A 165 -13.06 14.83 1.32
CA GLY A 165 -14.33 15.57 1.41
C GLY A 165 -15.10 15.49 0.10
N GLU A 166 -15.50 16.64 -0.39
CA GLU A 166 -16.26 16.81 -1.63
C GLU A 166 -15.38 16.66 -2.90
N THR A 167 -14.05 16.70 -2.74
CA THR A 167 -13.10 16.62 -3.85
C THR A 167 -12.91 15.18 -4.31
N LYS A 168 -13.07 14.96 -5.63
CA LYS A 168 -12.83 13.68 -6.30
C LYS A 168 -11.66 13.82 -7.25
N THR A 169 -10.68 12.94 -7.14
CA THR A 169 -9.49 12.93 -7.99
C THR A 169 -9.31 11.55 -8.60
N PRO A 170 -9.36 11.40 -9.95
CA PRO A 170 -9.04 10.13 -10.58
C PRO A 170 -7.62 9.69 -10.23
N GLY A 171 -7.46 8.48 -9.69
CA GLY A 171 -6.15 7.95 -9.28
C GLY A 171 -6.29 6.70 -8.45
N GLY A 172 -5.34 5.79 -8.58
CA GLY A 172 -5.25 4.59 -7.74
C GLY A 172 -4.43 4.83 -6.47
N ARG A 173 -3.58 5.84 -6.48
CA ARG A 173 -2.71 6.27 -5.41
C ARG A 173 -2.40 7.76 -5.59
N PHE A 174 -2.02 8.46 -4.52
CA PHE A 174 -1.69 9.88 -4.58
C PHE A 174 -0.63 10.16 -5.65
N GLY A 175 -0.96 11.05 -6.60
CA GLY A 175 -0.10 11.44 -7.71
C GLY A 175 0.00 10.41 -8.86
N GLU A 176 -0.79 9.33 -8.82
CA GLU A 176 -0.74 8.28 -9.85
C GLU A 176 -2.11 8.04 -10.50
N ALA A 177 -2.13 8.04 -11.82
CA ALA A 177 -3.35 7.90 -12.61
C ALA A 177 -3.98 6.50 -12.47
N PRO A 178 -5.32 6.38 -12.65
CA PRO A 178 -6.01 5.09 -12.61
C PRO A 178 -5.76 4.27 -13.88
N ALA A 179 -5.90 2.94 -13.78
CA ALA A 179 -5.98 2.02 -14.91
C ALA A 179 -7.47 1.84 -15.29
N VAL A 180 -7.87 2.36 -16.43
CA VAL A 180 -9.29 2.35 -16.87
C VAL A 180 -9.56 1.24 -17.89
N GLY A 181 -8.60 0.96 -18.78
CA GLY A 181 -8.75 0.01 -19.88
C GLY A 181 -9.16 -1.38 -19.42
N ILE A 182 -8.39 -1.96 -18.50
CA ILE A 182 -8.62 -3.33 -18.02
C ILE A 182 -9.98 -3.53 -17.33
N SER A 183 -10.50 -2.52 -16.61
CA SER A 183 -11.85 -2.60 -16.05
C SER A 183 -12.92 -2.72 -17.11
N ARG A 184 -12.78 -1.96 -18.19
CA ARG A 184 -13.70 -2.01 -19.33
C ARG A 184 -13.66 -3.37 -20.01
N THR A 185 -12.45 -3.89 -20.25
CA THR A 185 -12.26 -5.20 -20.86
C THR A 185 -12.88 -6.31 -20.02
N LEU A 186 -12.61 -6.35 -18.72
CA LEU A 186 -13.21 -7.34 -17.80
C LEU A 186 -14.74 -7.29 -17.84
N LYS A 187 -15.32 -6.07 -17.82
CA LYS A 187 -16.77 -5.91 -17.92
C LYS A 187 -17.33 -6.41 -19.26
N ASN A 188 -16.65 -6.13 -20.36
CA ASN A 188 -17.06 -6.59 -21.71
C ASN A 188 -16.97 -8.13 -21.85
N LEU A 189 -16.05 -8.75 -21.10
CA LEU A 189 -15.94 -10.21 -21.00
C LEU A 189 -16.97 -10.84 -20.05
N GLY A 190 -17.90 -10.05 -19.51
CA GLY A 190 -18.99 -10.55 -18.67
C GLY A 190 -18.65 -10.71 -17.19
N PHE A 191 -17.48 -10.22 -16.74
CA PHE A 191 -17.18 -10.22 -15.31
C PHE A 191 -18.09 -9.26 -14.53
N ASP A 192 -18.64 -9.76 -13.42
CA ASP A 192 -19.33 -8.92 -12.44
C ASP A 192 -18.29 -8.18 -11.58
N LEU A 193 -18.20 -6.87 -11.79
CA LEU A 193 -17.28 -6.02 -11.06
C LEU A 193 -17.98 -5.36 -9.87
N GLY A 194 -17.37 -5.50 -8.69
CA GLY A 194 -17.73 -4.74 -7.50
C GLY A 194 -16.84 -3.54 -7.31
N ARG A 195 -17.22 -2.66 -6.34
CA ARG A 195 -16.39 -1.56 -5.88
C ARG A 195 -15.89 -1.86 -4.47
N LEU A 196 -14.57 -1.78 -4.26
CA LEU A 196 -13.96 -1.73 -2.94
C LEU A 196 -13.57 -0.30 -2.60
N LYS A 197 -13.55 -0.01 -1.30
CA LYS A 197 -13.06 1.26 -0.74
C LYS A 197 -12.01 0.98 0.30
N THR A 198 -10.85 1.60 0.18
CA THR A 198 -9.82 1.64 1.23
C THR A 198 -9.52 3.08 1.59
N GLY A 199 -8.84 3.29 2.71
CA GLY A 199 -8.45 4.63 3.13
C GLY A 199 -7.01 4.66 3.63
N THR A 200 -6.43 5.83 3.61
CA THR A 200 -5.14 6.11 4.23
C THR A 200 -5.27 7.30 5.17
N PRO A 201 -4.61 7.29 6.33
CA PRO A 201 -4.62 8.42 7.25
C PRO A 201 -3.70 9.56 6.78
N PRO A 202 -3.75 10.73 7.42
CA PRO A 202 -2.85 11.84 7.13
C PRO A 202 -1.41 11.47 7.48
N ARG A 203 -0.47 12.16 6.86
CA ARG A 203 0.95 12.18 7.25
C ARG A 203 1.25 13.49 7.91
N LEU A 204 1.87 13.41 9.08
CA LEU A 204 2.23 14.57 9.88
C LEU A 204 3.73 14.85 9.79
N ASP A 205 4.09 16.09 10.03
CA ASP A 205 5.49 16.47 10.22
C ASP A 205 5.91 16.18 11.66
N LEU A 206 6.84 15.24 11.84
CA LEU A 206 7.42 14.86 13.14
C LEU A 206 7.89 16.07 13.96
N ARG A 207 8.43 17.08 13.29
CA ARG A 207 9.01 18.28 13.92
C ARG A 207 7.96 19.19 14.58
N THR A 208 6.69 18.98 14.27
CA THR A 208 5.54 19.72 14.80
C THR A 208 4.75 18.95 15.86
N LEU A 209 5.24 17.78 16.24
CA LEU A 209 4.65 16.91 17.26
C LEU A 209 5.38 17.06 18.59
N ASP A 210 4.65 17.04 19.68
CA ASP A 210 5.23 16.89 21.03
C ASP A 210 5.57 15.40 21.26
N TRP A 211 6.56 14.95 20.47
CA TRP A 211 6.90 13.52 20.33
C TRP A 211 7.30 12.86 21.65
N ASP A 212 8.11 13.56 22.44
CA ASP A 212 8.69 13.02 23.66
C ASP A 212 7.69 12.90 24.82
N SER A 213 6.59 13.68 24.77
CA SER A 213 5.51 13.57 25.76
C SER A 213 4.62 12.34 25.56
N LEU A 214 4.69 11.71 24.38
CA LEU A 214 3.81 10.61 24.02
C LEU A 214 4.37 9.25 24.47
N PRO A 215 3.49 8.33 24.94
CA PRO A 215 3.89 6.97 25.30
C PRO A 215 4.56 6.24 24.13
N GLU A 216 5.61 5.50 24.43
CA GLU A 216 6.31 4.65 23.47
C GLU A 216 5.57 3.35 23.18
N GLN A 217 5.59 2.95 21.90
CA GLN A 217 5.31 1.58 21.51
C GLN A 217 6.61 0.94 21.03
N LEU A 218 7.21 0.15 21.91
CA LEU A 218 8.42 -0.61 21.62
C LEU A 218 8.11 -1.84 20.75
N GLY A 219 9.08 -2.23 19.93
CA GLY A 219 9.15 -3.55 19.32
C GLY A 219 9.37 -4.66 20.36
N ASP A 220 9.51 -5.88 19.87
CA ASP A 220 9.86 -7.02 20.72
C ASP A 220 11.35 -6.93 21.11
N GLU A 221 11.69 -7.29 22.37
CA GLU A 221 13.08 -7.30 22.84
C GLU A 221 13.98 -8.23 22.01
N ARG A 222 13.38 -9.30 21.50
CA ARG A 222 14.03 -10.26 20.59
C ARG A 222 13.25 -10.31 19.29
N PRO A 223 13.58 -9.45 18.35
CA PRO A 223 12.93 -9.44 17.06
C PRO A 223 13.03 -10.78 16.34
N VAL A 224 11.92 -11.23 15.76
CA VAL A 224 11.86 -12.44 14.94
C VAL A 224 11.66 -12.02 13.49
N PRO A 225 12.51 -12.45 12.57
CA PRO A 225 12.37 -12.11 11.15
C PRO A 225 11.14 -12.77 10.52
N PHE A 226 10.67 -12.19 9.43
CA PHE A 226 9.63 -12.79 8.59
C PHE A 226 10.15 -13.96 7.79
N SER A 227 11.38 -13.85 7.26
CA SER A 227 12.00 -14.91 6.46
C SER A 227 12.93 -15.78 7.30
N ASP A 228 12.81 -17.08 7.11
CA ASP A 228 13.75 -18.03 7.70
C ASP A 228 15.16 -17.87 7.11
N LEU A 229 15.30 -17.30 5.91
CA LEU A 229 16.59 -16.97 5.32
C LEU A 229 17.32 -15.87 6.10
N SER A 230 16.60 -14.92 6.65
CA SER A 230 17.17 -13.84 7.48
C SER A 230 17.73 -14.33 8.83
N SER A 231 17.34 -15.53 9.25
CA SER A 231 17.86 -16.19 10.48
C SER A 231 19.12 -17.02 10.24
N ARG A 232 19.52 -17.20 8.98
CA ARG A 232 20.68 -18.00 8.62
C ARG A 232 21.98 -17.19 8.68
N ALA A 233 23.11 -17.87 8.60
CA ALA A 233 24.39 -17.20 8.46
C ALA A 233 24.41 -16.30 7.21
N PRO A 234 25.20 -15.21 7.22
CA PRO A 234 25.32 -14.30 6.10
C PRO A 234 25.55 -15.05 4.78
N ASP A 235 24.92 -14.55 3.70
CA ASP A 235 25.05 -15.12 2.37
C ASP A 235 26.51 -14.99 1.89
N ALA A 236 27.24 -16.10 1.90
CA ALA A 236 28.64 -16.16 1.48
C ALA A 236 28.82 -15.79 0.00
N ASP A 237 27.77 -15.94 -0.83
CA ASP A 237 27.81 -15.64 -2.26
C ASP A 237 27.57 -14.16 -2.57
N GLY A 238 27.20 -13.33 -1.57
CA GLY A 238 27.00 -11.89 -1.72
C GLY A 238 25.85 -11.47 -2.66
N ARG A 239 24.95 -12.40 -3.01
CA ARG A 239 23.84 -12.14 -3.95
C ARG A 239 22.80 -11.20 -3.36
N LEU A 240 22.66 -11.21 -2.05
CA LEU A 240 21.72 -10.37 -1.31
C LEU A 240 22.49 -9.58 -0.24
N PRO A 241 23.01 -8.40 -0.59
CA PRO A 241 23.93 -7.62 0.26
C PRO A 241 23.38 -7.34 1.68
N PHE A 242 22.05 -7.22 1.83
CA PHE A 242 21.44 -6.99 3.13
C PHE A 242 21.46 -8.21 4.06
N LEU A 243 21.71 -9.43 3.54
CA LEU A 243 21.91 -10.64 4.35
C LEU A 243 23.35 -10.78 4.88
N SER A 244 24.21 -9.81 4.62
CA SER A 244 25.63 -9.84 5.04
C SER A 244 25.86 -9.49 6.51
N ALA A 245 24.85 -9.02 7.23
CA ALA A 245 24.92 -8.61 8.61
C ALA A 245 23.99 -9.45 9.51
N PRO A 246 24.22 -9.49 10.84
CA PRO A 246 23.25 -10.09 11.76
C PRO A 246 21.90 -9.36 11.77
N PHE A 247 20.80 -10.11 11.83
CA PHE A 247 19.45 -9.57 11.99
C PHE A 247 19.24 -9.04 13.43
N PRO A 248 18.56 -7.90 13.64
CA PRO A 248 17.95 -7.00 12.65
C PRO A 248 18.99 -6.12 11.94
N TYR A 249 18.78 -5.86 10.65
CA TYR A 249 19.77 -5.17 9.80
C TYR A 249 19.82 -3.66 9.99
N LEU A 250 18.76 -3.07 10.56
CA LEU A 250 18.62 -1.62 10.76
C LEU A 250 18.42 -1.30 12.25
N PRO A 251 18.80 -0.08 12.68
CA PRO A 251 18.47 0.41 14.01
C PRO A 251 16.96 0.33 14.28
N GLN A 252 16.59 -0.12 15.48
CA GLN A 252 15.19 -0.27 15.85
C GLN A 252 14.67 1.00 16.50
N HIS A 253 13.48 1.44 16.06
CA HIS A 253 12.83 2.66 16.51
C HIS A 253 11.47 2.38 17.15
N ALA A 254 11.14 3.11 18.22
CA ALA A 254 9.81 3.06 18.83
C ALA A 254 8.83 3.92 18.00
N CYS A 255 7.59 3.44 17.85
CA CYS A 255 6.48 4.28 17.50
C CYS A 255 5.94 5.01 18.73
N ARG A 256 5.08 6.02 18.56
CA ARG A 256 4.37 6.68 19.67
C ARG A 256 2.89 6.35 19.62
N VAL A 257 2.26 6.45 20.77
CA VAL A 257 0.82 6.18 20.90
C VAL A 257 0.12 7.45 21.35
N THR A 258 -0.96 7.80 20.66
CA THR A 258 -1.92 8.80 21.08
C THR A 258 -3.35 8.25 20.91
N HIS A 259 -4.35 9.10 21.02
CA HIS A 259 -5.74 8.71 20.88
C HIS A 259 -6.59 9.88 20.41
N THR A 260 -7.74 9.58 19.81
CA THR A 260 -8.77 10.57 19.55
C THR A 260 -9.43 10.98 20.86
N THR A 261 -9.89 12.22 20.95
CA THR A 261 -10.58 12.77 22.13
C THR A 261 -12.08 12.94 21.86
N ALA A 262 -12.87 13.20 22.89
CA ALA A 262 -14.29 13.58 22.74
C ALA A 262 -14.44 14.79 21.79
N ALA A 263 -13.58 15.80 21.92
CA ALA A 263 -13.59 16.96 21.01
C ALA A 263 -13.32 16.56 19.54
N ALA A 264 -12.39 15.62 19.31
CA ALA A 264 -12.16 15.08 17.97
C ALA A 264 -13.41 14.34 17.43
N HIS A 265 -14.10 13.58 18.30
CA HIS A 265 -15.33 12.88 17.93
C HIS A 265 -16.47 13.84 17.60
N ASP A 266 -16.60 14.93 18.34
CA ASP A 266 -17.62 15.96 18.07
C ASP A 266 -17.36 16.66 16.73
N ILE A 267 -16.10 16.97 16.42
CA ILE A 267 -15.70 17.50 15.11
C ILE A 267 -16.10 16.51 14.00
N ILE A 268 -15.83 15.21 14.18
CA ILE A 268 -16.19 14.17 13.21
C ILE A 268 -17.70 14.10 13.03
N ARG A 269 -18.48 14.00 14.12
CA ARG A 269 -19.94 13.90 14.08
C ARG A 269 -20.59 15.09 13.37
N ALA A 270 -20.10 16.30 13.65
CA ALA A 270 -20.60 17.52 13.02
C ALA A 270 -20.33 17.57 11.50
N ASN A 271 -19.37 16.81 10.99
CA ASN A 271 -18.95 16.82 9.60
C ASN A 271 -19.23 15.51 8.83
N LEU A 272 -19.98 14.56 9.40
CA LEU A 272 -20.28 13.28 8.74
C LEU A 272 -20.89 13.47 7.35
N HIS A 273 -21.78 14.45 7.18
CA HIS A 273 -22.44 14.76 5.91
C HIS A 273 -21.45 15.15 4.78
N ARG A 274 -20.22 15.57 5.13
CA ARG A 274 -19.16 15.92 4.19
C ARG A 274 -18.25 14.72 3.83
N ALA A 275 -18.44 13.59 4.49
CA ALA A 275 -17.71 12.37 4.17
C ALA A 275 -18.43 11.59 3.04
N PRO A 276 -17.76 11.17 1.97
CA PRO A 276 -18.39 10.51 0.82
C PRO A 276 -19.26 9.30 1.19
N ILE A 277 -18.87 8.53 2.19
CA ILE A 277 -19.62 7.34 2.63
C ILE A 277 -20.97 7.69 3.26
N PHE A 278 -21.11 8.89 3.82
CA PHE A 278 -22.31 9.36 4.50
C PHE A 278 -23.09 10.41 3.68
N SER A 279 -22.55 10.88 2.56
CA SER A 279 -23.14 11.94 1.72
C SER A 279 -24.36 11.48 0.90
N GLY A 280 -24.67 10.17 0.86
CA GLY A 280 -25.75 9.62 0.04
C GLY A 280 -25.50 9.59 -1.46
N LEU A 281 -24.37 10.11 -1.93
CA LEU A 281 -24.01 10.13 -3.34
C LEU A 281 -23.72 8.71 -3.86
N PRO A 282 -23.88 8.46 -5.19
CA PRO A 282 -23.60 7.15 -5.80
C PRO A 282 -22.16 6.69 -5.62
N ASP A 283 -21.21 7.62 -5.71
CA ASP A 283 -19.79 7.37 -5.45
C ASP A 283 -19.52 7.46 -3.94
N GLY A 284 -18.58 6.64 -3.44
CA GLY A 284 -18.26 6.55 -2.03
C GLY A 284 -18.93 5.37 -1.31
N LYS A 285 -19.71 4.56 -2.04
CA LYS A 285 -20.41 3.37 -1.51
C LYS A 285 -19.60 2.07 -1.61
N GLY A 286 -18.33 2.14 -1.99
CA GLY A 286 -17.46 0.96 -2.05
C GLY A 286 -17.41 0.23 -0.72
N ILE A 287 -17.40 -1.11 -0.77
CA ILE A 287 -17.32 -1.94 0.44
C ILE A 287 -15.92 -1.81 1.02
N GLY A 288 -15.81 -1.39 2.27
CA GLY A 288 -14.55 -1.32 3.00
C GLY A 288 -14.09 -2.71 3.47
N PRO A 289 -12.79 -3.03 3.42
CA PRO A 289 -12.25 -4.23 4.04
C PRO A 289 -12.50 -4.21 5.55
N ARG A 290 -12.73 -5.38 6.14
CA ARG A 290 -13.09 -5.53 7.57
C ARG A 290 -12.12 -4.84 8.53
N TYR A 291 -10.83 -4.80 8.19
CA TYR A 291 -9.77 -4.27 9.06
C TYR A 291 -9.24 -2.89 8.64
N CYS A 292 -9.99 -2.16 7.80
CA CYS A 292 -9.67 -0.79 7.40
C CYS A 292 -10.88 0.15 7.55
N PRO A 293 -11.51 0.23 8.75
CA PRO A 293 -12.58 1.19 8.99
C PRO A 293 -12.00 2.61 9.01
N SER A 294 -12.73 3.57 8.48
CA SER A 294 -12.41 4.98 8.65
C SER A 294 -12.66 5.42 10.09
N ILE A 295 -12.12 6.55 10.50
CA ILE A 295 -12.38 7.07 11.85
C ILE A 295 -13.87 7.46 12.00
N GLU A 296 -14.50 7.93 10.93
CA GLU A 296 -15.94 8.22 10.90
C GLU A 296 -16.76 6.95 11.19
N ASP A 297 -16.40 5.83 10.55
CA ASP A 297 -17.03 4.53 10.81
C ASP A 297 -16.87 4.10 12.28
N LYS A 298 -15.69 4.32 12.86
CA LYS A 298 -15.41 3.95 14.25
C LYS A 298 -16.26 4.78 15.22
N VAL A 299 -16.29 6.10 15.03
CA VAL A 299 -17.03 7.03 15.90
C VAL A 299 -18.54 6.80 15.84
N VAL A 300 -19.06 6.36 14.68
CA VAL A 300 -20.50 6.05 14.53
C VAL A 300 -20.85 4.67 15.08
N ARG A 301 -19.97 3.66 14.88
CA ARG A 301 -20.30 2.27 15.24
C ARG A 301 -19.98 1.87 16.66
N PHE A 302 -19.01 2.53 17.27
CA PHE A 302 -18.53 2.15 18.60
C PHE A 302 -18.79 3.28 19.59
N ASP A 303 -19.50 2.94 20.65
CA ASP A 303 -19.67 3.83 21.81
C ASP A 303 -18.41 3.80 22.66
N ARG A 304 -17.46 4.66 22.29
CA ARG A 304 -16.15 4.81 22.95
C ARG A 304 -15.75 6.28 22.99
N ASP A 305 -15.19 6.69 24.11
CA ASP A 305 -14.70 8.07 24.30
C ASP A 305 -13.42 8.34 23.49
N GLN A 306 -12.67 7.28 23.12
CA GLN A 306 -11.41 7.40 22.43
C GLN A 306 -11.10 6.19 21.56
N HIS A 307 -10.33 6.41 20.50
CA HIS A 307 -9.72 5.39 19.64
C HIS A 307 -8.20 5.55 19.64
N THR A 308 -7.48 4.48 19.86
CA THR A 308 -6.02 4.48 19.81
C THR A 308 -5.51 4.83 18.43
N VAL A 309 -4.48 5.68 18.40
CA VAL A 309 -3.76 6.11 17.19
C VAL A 309 -2.27 5.82 17.41
N PHE A 310 -1.66 5.16 16.43
CA PHE A 310 -0.22 4.93 16.42
C PHE A 310 0.44 5.93 15.48
N LEU A 311 1.42 6.63 15.98
CA LEU A 311 2.26 7.55 15.21
C LEU A 311 3.50 6.78 14.78
N GLU A 312 3.55 6.44 13.50
CA GLU A 312 4.52 5.52 12.93
C GLU A 312 5.45 6.28 11.96
N PRO A 313 6.76 6.44 12.29
CA PRO A 313 7.73 7.03 11.38
C PRO A 313 7.76 6.25 10.05
N GLU A 314 7.84 6.97 8.91
CA GLU A 314 7.87 6.33 7.58
C GLU A 314 9.27 5.87 7.15
N GLY A 315 10.31 6.15 7.94
CA GLY A 315 11.68 5.71 7.69
C GLY A 315 12.69 6.32 8.64
N LEU A 316 13.93 5.81 8.60
CA LEU A 316 15.06 6.32 9.35
C LEU A 316 15.46 7.70 8.79
N GLY A 317 15.47 8.72 9.65
CA GLY A 317 15.75 10.09 9.23
C GLY A 317 14.61 10.80 8.49
N SER A 318 13.47 10.15 8.29
CA SER A 318 12.27 10.76 7.75
C SER A 318 11.54 11.59 8.80
N HIS A 319 11.10 12.78 8.44
CA HIS A 319 10.20 13.58 9.28
C HIS A 319 8.71 13.29 9.03
N TRP A 320 8.40 12.32 8.17
CA TRP A 320 7.03 11.91 7.87
C TRP A 320 6.54 10.87 8.87
N VAL A 321 5.38 11.13 9.47
CA VAL A 321 4.73 10.24 10.43
C VAL A 321 3.36 9.81 9.90
N TYR A 322 3.13 8.52 9.82
CA TYR A 322 1.87 7.91 9.47
C TYR A 322 0.96 7.79 10.69
N CYS A 323 -0.27 8.32 10.62
CA CYS A 323 -1.23 8.28 11.73
C CYS A 323 -2.11 7.04 11.67
N ASN A 324 -1.58 5.89 12.03
CA ASN A 324 -2.33 4.63 11.99
C ASN A 324 -3.52 4.65 12.95
N GLY A 325 -4.72 4.49 12.43
CA GLY A 325 -5.96 4.44 13.21
C GLY A 325 -6.98 5.54 12.90
N ILE A 326 -6.57 6.61 12.19
CA ILE A 326 -7.46 7.71 11.79
C ILE A 326 -7.55 7.89 10.27
N SER A 327 -7.60 6.78 9.52
CA SER A 327 -7.98 6.86 8.10
C SER A 327 -9.29 7.63 7.97
N THR A 328 -9.34 8.61 7.06
CA THR A 328 -10.52 9.45 6.86
C THR A 328 -10.62 9.91 5.42
N SER A 329 -11.83 10.24 5.01
CA SER A 329 -12.10 10.96 3.77
C SER A 329 -12.74 12.33 3.98
N LEU A 330 -12.72 12.85 5.20
CA LEU A 330 -13.21 14.19 5.53
C LEU A 330 -12.34 15.28 4.85
N PRO A 331 -12.90 16.49 4.65
CA PRO A 331 -12.18 17.59 4.02
C PRO A 331 -10.94 18.06 4.82
N ALA A 332 -10.03 18.75 4.16
CA ALA A 332 -8.74 19.18 4.72
C ALA A 332 -8.88 19.99 6.02
N ASP A 333 -9.83 20.92 6.05
CA ASP A 333 -10.11 21.76 7.23
C ASP A 333 -10.54 20.94 8.45
N VAL A 334 -11.30 19.87 8.21
CA VAL A 334 -11.77 18.96 9.26
C VAL A 334 -10.63 18.04 9.72
N GLN A 335 -9.84 17.51 8.79
CA GLN A 335 -8.69 16.67 9.12
C GLN A 335 -7.72 17.40 10.04
N GLN A 336 -7.40 18.67 9.75
CA GLN A 336 -6.50 19.48 10.58
C GLN A 336 -7.05 19.67 12.00
N LYS A 337 -8.35 19.91 12.14
CA LYS A 337 -9.00 20.05 13.46
C LYS A 337 -8.97 18.73 14.26
N ILE A 338 -9.25 17.60 13.60
CA ILE A 338 -9.20 16.26 14.23
C ILE A 338 -7.79 15.98 14.75
N VAL A 339 -6.79 16.19 13.92
CA VAL A 339 -5.39 15.93 14.28
C VAL A 339 -4.97 16.80 15.46
N ARG A 340 -5.25 18.09 15.42
CA ARG A 340 -4.87 19.01 16.50
C ARG A 340 -5.63 18.80 17.81
N ALA A 341 -6.74 18.11 17.77
CA ALA A 341 -7.49 17.74 18.98
C ALA A 341 -6.94 16.48 19.69
N MET A 342 -5.93 15.81 19.14
CA MET A 342 -5.28 14.66 19.76
C MET A 342 -4.12 15.10 20.67
N PRO A 343 -3.88 14.40 21.81
CA PRO A 343 -2.72 14.65 22.67
C PRO A 343 -1.41 14.58 21.88
N GLY A 344 -0.49 15.50 22.17
CA GLY A 344 0.81 15.62 21.50
C GLY A 344 0.77 16.16 20.05
N CYS A 345 -0.43 16.49 19.53
CA CYS A 345 -0.60 16.92 18.15
C CYS A 345 -1.16 18.34 18.00
N SER A 346 -1.19 19.15 19.06
CA SER A 346 -1.82 20.49 19.06
C SER A 346 -1.23 21.46 18.03
N GLN A 347 0.05 21.31 17.69
CA GLN A 347 0.77 22.09 16.69
C GLN A 347 1.02 21.31 15.38
N ALA A 348 0.46 20.10 15.25
CA ALA A 348 0.74 19.23 14.14
C ALA A 348 0.42 19.86 12.78
N GLU A 349 1.34 19.70 11.83
CA GLU A 349 1.17 20.04 10.43
C GLU A 349 0.96 18.77 9.59
N ILE A 350 -0.01 18.84 8.69
CA ILE A 350 -0.31 17.73 7.76
C ILE A 350 0.53 17.92 6.49
N LEU A 351 1.51 17.06 6.27
CA LEU A 351 2.31 17.00 5.05
C LEU A 351 1.56 16.39 3.87
N ARG A 352 0.64 15.46 4.17
CA ARG A 352 -0.26 14.86 3.19
C ARG A 352 -1.61 14.56 3.84
N LEU A 353 -2.65 15.00 3.19
CA LEU A 353 -4.02 14.72 3.62
C LEU A 353 -4.33 13.22 3.56
N ALA A 354 -5.19 12.78 4.46
CA ALA A 354 -5.88 11.51 4.34
C ALA A 354 -6.82 11.53 3.12
N TYR A 355 -7.01 10.37 2.53
CA TYR A 355 -8.00 10.17 1.47
C TYR A 355 -8.53 8.74 1.50
N SER A 356 -9.70 8.53 0.96
CA SER A 356 -10.15 7.19 0.56
C SER A 356 -9.96 7.00 -0.94
N VAL A 357 -9.79 5.75 -1.36
CA VAL A 357 -9.77 5.37 -2.77
C VAL A 357 -10.80 4.28 -3.00
N GLU A 358 -11.64 4.47 -4.00
CA GLU A 358 -12.53 3.46 -4.56
C GLU A 358 -11.96 2.89 -5.83
N TYR A 359 -12.10 1.58 -6.02
CA TYR A 359 -11.58 0.89 -7.19
C TYR A 359 -12.40 -0.36 -7.52
N ASP A 360 -12.32 -0.79 -8.78
CA ASP A 360 -13.01 -2.00 -9.22
C ASP A 360 -12.27 -3.26 -8.75
N MET A 361 -13.05 -4.30 -8.49
CA MET A 361 -12.57 -5.65 -8.25
C MET A 361 -13.46 -6.68 -8.95
N VAL A 362 -12.90 -7.77 -9.37
CA VAL A 362 -13.66 -8.97 -9.77
C VAL A 362 -14.25 -9.60 -8.51
N ARG A 363 -15.56 -9.88 -8.51
CA ARG A 363 -16.20 -10.46 -7.33
C ARG A 363 -15.67 -11.86 -7.05
N PRO A 364 -15.41 -12.22 -5.77
CA PRO A 364 -14.75 -13.49 -5.41
C PRO A 364 -15.45 -14.74 -5.92
N HIS A 365 -16.77 -14.73 -6.09
CA HIS A 365 -17.52 -15.91 -6.60
C HIS A 365 -17.20 -16.26 -8.06
N GLN A 366 -16.49 -15.39 -8.78
CA GLN A 366 -16.03 -15.62 -10.14
C GLN A 366 -14.58 -16.14 -10.21
N ILE A 367 -13.99 -16.45 -9.05
CA ILE A 367 -12.59 -16.87 -8.94
C ILE A 367 -12.56 -18.22 -8.22
N HIS A 368 -11.84 -19.19 -8.79
CA HIS A 368 -11.57 -20.48 -8.16
C HIS A 368 -10.64 -20.32 -6.94
N ALA A 369 -10.60 -21.33 -6.08
CA ALA A 369 -9.66 -21.41 -4.96
C ALA A 369 -8.17 -21.30 -5.41
N THR A 370 -7.88 -21.67 -6.65
CA THR A 370 -6.56 -21.53 -7.28
C THR A 370 -6.22 -20.10 -7.71
N GLY A 371 -7.15 -19.16 -7.59
CA GLY A 371 -7.02 -17.80 -8.12
C GLY A 371 -7.36 -17.66 -9.61
N MET A 372 -7.62 -18.74 -10.33
CA MET A 372 -8.04 -18.69 -11.73
C MET A 372 -9.47 -18.20 -11.86
N THR A 373 -9.76 -17.47 -12.92
CA THR A 373 -11.12 -16.98 -13.20
C THR A 373 -12.03 -18.10 -13.71
N LEU A 374 -13.29 -18.09 -13.28
CA LEU A 374 -14.30 -19.06 -13.73
C LEU A 374 -14.76 -18.80 -15.15
N SER A 375 -14.89 -17.53 -15.56
CA SER A 375 -15.55 -17.17 -16.80
C SER A 375 -14.71 -17.35 -18.06
N LEU A 376 -13.39 -17.40 -17.96
CA LEU A 376 -12.52 -17.64 -19.13
C LEU A 376 -12.51 -19.10 -19.58
N ILE A 377 -13.23 -19.99 -18.88
CA ILE A 377 -13.37 -21.41 -19.24
C ILE A 377 -14.57 -21.64 -20.17
N HIS A 378 -15.50 -20.68 -20.24
CA HIS A 378 -16.77 -20.83 -20.95
C HIS A 378 -16.97 -19.83 -22.11
N ILE A 379 -15.91 -19.13 -22.50
CA ILE A 379 -15.97 -18.25 -23.66
C ILE A 379 -15.37 -18.94 -24.89
#